data_e0db20f1d528215cde6174bce4226b8d
#
_entry.id   e0db20f1d528215cde6174bce4226b8d
#
_cell.length_a   1.000
_cell.length_b   1.000
_cell.length_c   1.000
_cell.angle_alpha   90.00
_cell.angle_beta   90.00
_cell.angle_gamma   90.00
#
_symmetry.space_group_name_H-M   'P 1'
#
loop_
_entity.id
_entity.type
_entity.pdbx_description
1 polymer ?
#
loop_
_entity_poly.entity_id
_entity_poly.type
_entity_poly.pdbx_seq_one_letter_code
_entity_poly.pdbx_strand_id
1 'polypeptide(L)'
;IRHLQQFLMELGKGYAFVARQQRISTETADFFIDLVFYNYILKCFVLIDLKTSKLTHQDIGQMDMYVRLYNDLKKGDDDNPTIGIILC
;
A
#
# COMPACT_ATOMS: atom_id res chain seq x y z
N ILE A 1 -6.80 -14.37 -2.45
CA ILE A 1 -7.91 -13.43 -2.29
C ILE A 1 -8.72 -13.74 -1.04
N ARG A 2 -9.00 -15.02 -0.79
CA ARG A 2 -9.67 -15.44 0.43
C ARG A 2 -8.88 -15.03 1.69
N HIS A 3 -7.58 -15.23 1.65
CA HIS A 3 -6.69 -14.84 2.73
C HIS A 3 -6.59 -13.32 2.87
N LEU A 4 -6.68 -12.60 1.77
CA LEU A 4 -6.66 -11.14 1.80
C LEU A 4 -7.90 -10.59 2.50
N GLN A 5 -9.10 -11.10 2.17
CA GLN A 5 -10.32 -10.67 2.83
C GLN A 5 -10.25 -10.92 4.34
N GLN A 6 -9.81 -12.11 4.71
CA GLN A 6 -9.67 -12.46 6.12
C GLN A 6 -8.65 -11.54 6.81
N PHE A 7 -7.52 -11.28 6.16
CA PHE A 7 -6.50 -10.37 6.66
C PHE A 7 -7.06 -8.97 6.90
N LEU A 8 -7.82 -8.44 5.95
CA LEU A 8 -8.42 -7.11 6.07
C LEU A 8 -9.46 -7.07 7.20
N MET A 9 -10.22 -8.14 7.38
CA MET A 9 -11.18 -8.22 8.47
C MET A 9 -10.48 -8.26 9.83
N GLU A 10 -9.33 -8.91 9.91
CA GLU A 10 -8.54 -8.99 11.14
C GLU A 10 -7.84 -7.68 11.49
N LEU A 11 -7.51 -6.86 10.49
CA LEU A 11 -6.89 -5.55 10.71
C LEU A 11 -7.83 -4.56 11.40
N GLY A 12 -9.13 -4.85 11.41
CA GLY A 12 -10.09 -4.01 12.09
C GLY A 12 -10.88 -3.12 11.16
N LYS A 13 -11.52 -2.11 11.74
CA LYS A 13 -12.44 -1.23 11.04
C LYS A 13 -11.73 -0.03 10.44
N GLY A 14 -12.42 0.64 9.53
CA GLY A 14 -11.99 1.92 9.03
C GLY A 14 -11.32 1.91 7.67
N TYR A 15 -11.28 0.77 7.01
CA TYR A 15 -10.67 0.66 5.69
C TYR A 15 -11.64 1.01 4.57
N ALA A 16 -11.24 1.94 3.73
CA ALA A 16 -11.94 2.26 2.49
C ALA A 16 -11.05 1.88 1.31
N PHE A 17 -11.61 1.19 0.34
CA PHE A 17 -10.87 0.82 -0.87
C PHE A 17 -10.65 2.05 -1.74
N VAL A 18 -9.41 2.27 -2.16
CA VAL A 18 -9.03 3.41 -2.99
C VAL A 18 -8.77 2.97 -4.43
N ALA A 19 -7.90 1.98 -4.62
CA ALA A 19 -7.51 1.56 -5.95
C ALA A 19 -6.93 0.15 -5.95
N ARG A 20 -7.07 -0.48 -7.10
CA ARG A 20 -6.40 -1.74 -7.42
C ARG A 20 -5.45 -1.49 -8.57
N GLN A 21 -4.25 -2.08 -8.52
CA GLN A 21 -3.23 -1.91 -9.54
C GLN A 21 -2.97 -0.43 -9.82
N GLN A 22 -2.70 0.31 -8.74
CA GLN A 22 -2.43 1.74 -8.84
C GLN A 22 -1.10 1.99 -9.51
N ARG A 23 -1.13 2.65 -10.65
CA ARG A 23 0.08 3.00 -11.39
C ARG A 23 0.82 4.15 -10.72
N ILE A 24 2.12 3.99 -10.57
CA ILE A 24 3.04 5.05 -10.18
C ILE A 24 4.09 5.17 -11.26
N SER A 25 4.20 6.35 -11.85
CA SER A 25 5.19 6.62 -12.90
C SER A 25 6.32 7.45 -12.33
N THR A 26 7.54 7.00 -12.57
CA THR A 26 8.75 7.77 -12.31
C THR A 26 9.39 8.12 -13.66
N GLU A 27 10.48 8.87 -13.63
CA GLU A 27 11.18 9.24 -14.87
C GLU A 27 11.74 8.03 -15.62
N THR A 28 12.01 6.94 -14.92
CA THR A 28 12.69 5.78 -15.49
C THR A 28 11.81 4.55 -15.66
N ALA A 29 10.67 4.47 -14.97
CA ALA A 29 9.85 3.27 -15.00
C ALA A 29 8.44 3.51 -14.48
N ASP A 30 7.54 2.60 -14.83
CA ASP A 30 6.20 2.52 -14.26
C ASP A 30 6.16 1.37 -13.26
N PHE A 31 5.46 1.60 -12.15
CA PHE A 31 5.25 0.60 -11.11
C PHE A 31 3.76 0.51 -10.81
N PHE A 32 3.34 -0.62 -10.26
CA PHE A 32 1.95 -0.84 -9.90
C PHE A 32 1.88 -1.36 -8.47
N ILE A 33 1.04 -0.71 -7.66
CA ILE A 33 0.74 -1.16 -6.31
C ILE A 33 -0.52 -2.01 -6.40
N ASP A 34 -0.48 -3.23 -5.86
CA ASP A 34 -1.57 -4.17 -6.01
C ASP A 34 -2.88 -3.65 -5.42
N LEU A 35 -2.84 -3.15 -4.20
CA LEU A 35 -4.03 -2.62 -3.53
C LEU A 35 -3.69 -1.38 -2.72
N VAL A 36 -4.59 -0.41 -2.79
CA VAL A 36 -4.48 0.81 -2.00
C VAL A 36 -5.75 0.99 -1.20
N PHE A 37 -5.60 1.15 0.11
CA PHE A 37 -6.68 1.47 1.03
C PHE A 37 -6.39 2.78 1.74
N TYR A 38 -7.44 3.39 2.26
CA TYR A 38 -7.31 4.48 3.19
C TYR A 38 -8.01 4.09 4.49
N ASN A 39 -7.32 4.22 5.62
CA ASN A 39 -7.91 3.96 6.91
C ASN A 39 -8.32 5.29 7.55
N TYR A 40 -9.63 5.53 7.66
CA TYR A 40 -10.14 6.79 8.14
C TYR A 40 -10.07 6.94 9.66
N ILE A 41 -9.83 5.86 10.39
CA ILE A 41 -9.61 5.91 11.84
C ILE A 41 -8.17 6.32 12.13
N LEU A 42 -7.22 5.68 11.45
CA LEU A 42 -5.79 5.99 11.57
C LEU A 42 -5.38 7.20 10.73
N LYS A 43 -6.24 7.63 9.81
CA LYS A 43 -6.01 8.73 8.88
C LYS A 43 -4.72 8.55 8.09
N CYS A 44 -4.61 7.41 7.42
CA CYS A 44 -3.44 7.13 6.59
C CYS A 44 -3.78 6.21 5.43
N PHE A 45 -2.99 6.32 4.35
CA PHE A 45 -3.03 5.35 3.27
C PHE A 45 -2.35 4.06 3.69
N VAL A 46 -2.88 2.94 3.21
CA VAL A 46 -2.30 1.61 3.44
C VAL A 46 -2.10 0.97 2.07
N LEU A 47 -0.85 0.70 1.74
CA LEU A 47 -0.45 0.09 0.47
C LEU A 47 -0.17 -1.38 0.71
N ILE A 48 -0.75 -2.24 -0.12
CA ILE A 48 -0.57 -3.69 0.01
C ILE A 48 -0.04 -4.25 -1.29
N ASP A 49 1.07 -4.96 -1.22
CA ASP A 49 1.60 -5.77 -2.30
C ASP A 49 1.46 -7.24 -1.96
N LEU A 50 0.99 -8.02 -2.92
CA LEU A 50 0.81 -9.46 -2.79
C LEU A 50 2.02 -10.15 -3.41
N LYS A 51 2.68 -11.00 -2.63
CA LYS A 51 3.87 -11.70 -3.07
C LYS A 51 3.60 -13.20 -3.08
N THR A 52 3.78 -13.83 -4.23
CA THR A 52 3.58 -15.28 -4.36
C THR A 52 4.89 -16.07 -4.23
N SER A 53 6.01 -15.38 -4.19
CA SER A 53 7.32 -15.97 -4.05
C SER A 53 7.99 -15.47 -2.77
N LYS A 54 9.24 -15.88 -2.55
CA LYS A 54 9.99 -15.50 -1.37
C LYS A 54 10.28 -13.99 -1.37
N LEU A 55 10.13 -13.37 -0.21
CA LEU A 55 10.41 -11.95 -0.03
C LEU A 55 11.91 -11.67 -0.24
N THR A 56 12.22 -10.62 -0.95
CA THR A 56 13.58 -10.18 -1.21
C THR A 56 13.82 -8.77 -0.68
N HIS A 57 15.09 -8.38 -0.57
CA HIS A 57 15.45 -7.01 -0.19
C HIS A 57 14.94 -5.99 -1.22
N GLN A 58 14.88 -6.38 -2.48
CA GLN A 58 14.35 -5.53 -3.54
C GLN A 58 12.87 -5.23 -3.32
N ASP A 59 12.10 -6.21 -2.88
CA ASP A 59 10.68 -6.03 -2.58
C ASP A 59 10.46 -5.03 -1.46
N ILE A 60 11.29 -5.10 -0.43
CA ILE A 60 11.22 -4.17 0.70
C ILE A 60 11.59 -2.76 0.25
N GLY A 61 12.65 -2.63 -0.53
CA GLY A 61 13.06 -1.33 -1.08
C GLY A 61 12.00 -0.72 -1.98
N GLN A 62 11.34 -1.53 -2.79
CA GLN A 62 10.28 -1.07 -3.67
C GLN A 62 9.07 -0.58 -2.87
N MET A 63 8.66 -1.31 -1.84
CA MET A 63 7.56 -0.87 -0.98
C MET A 63 7.91 0.43 -0.26
N ASP A 64 9.14 0.57 0.22
CA ASP A 64 9.60 1.81 0.83
C ASP A 64 9.49 2.99 -0.13
N MET A 65 9.84 2.79 -1.39
CA MET A 65 9.67 3.79 -2.44
C MET A 65 8.21 4.18 -2.61
N TYR A 66 7.30 3.21 -2.65
CA TYR A 66 5.87 3.48 -2.79
C TYR A 66 5.34 4.31 -1.61
N VAL A 67 5.75 3.96 -0.40
CA VAL A 67 5.34 4.70 0.81
C VAL A 67 5.81 6.15 0.73
N ARG A 68 7.05 6.37 0.33
CA ARG A 68 7.60 7.72 0.20
C ARG A 68 6.87 8.53 -0.87
N LEU A 69 6.59 7.92 -2.02
CA LEU A 69 5.86 8.58 -3.09
C LEU A 69 4.44 8.96 -2.66
N TYR A 70 3.77 8.09 -1.93
CA TYR A 70 2.44 8.39 -1.40
C TYR A 70 2.48 9.53 -0.38
N ASN A 71 3.47 9.54 0.50
CA ASN A 71 3.62 10.63 1.46
C ASN A 71 3.87 11.97 0.76
N ASP A 72 4.60 11.96 -0.35
CA ASP A 72 4.94 13.18 -1.07
C ASP A 72 3.81 13.66 -2.00
N LEU A 73 3.10 12.73 -2.65
CA LEU A 73 2.19 13.06 -3.75
C LEU A 73 0.71 12.91 -3.43
N LYS A 74 0.35 12.01 -2.52
CA LYS A 74 -1.06 11.66 -2.27
C LYS A 74 -1.53 12.00 -0.88
N LYS A 75 -0.65 11.95 0.09
CA LYS A 75 -0.99 12.20 1.49
C LYS A 75 -1.43 13.65 1.67
N GLY A 76 -2.56 13.87 2.37
CA GLY A 76 -2.98 15.20 2.77
C GLY A 76 -2.21 15.68 3.99
N ASP A 77 -2.27 16.99 4.26
CA ASP A 77 -1.54 17.58 5.37
C ASP A 77 -1.97 17.03 6.73
N ASP A 78 -3.25 16.66 6.84
CA ASP A 78 -3.81 16.10 8.07
C ASP A 78 -3.64 14.59 8.19
N ASP A 79 -3.13 13.94 7.16
CA ASP A 79 -2.94 12.52 7.18
C ASP A 79 -1.67 12.12 7.91
N ASN A 80 -1.73 10.98 8.58
CA ASN A 80 -0.55 10.34 9.16
C ASN A 80 0.26 9.64 8.06
N PRO A 81 1.52 9.29 8.34
CA PRO A 81 2.37 8.63 7.35
C PRO A 81 1.76 7.34 6.80
N THR A 82 1.97 7.11 5.52
CA THR A 82 1.50 5.93 4.81
C THR A 82 2.13 4.65 5.36
N ILE A 83 1.33 3.60 5.42
CA ILE A 83 1.78 2.26 5.86
C ILE A 83 1.90 1.36 4.64
N GLY A 84 3.02 0.66 4.52
CA GLY A 84 3.25 -0.34 3.48
C GLY A 84 3.22 -1.75 4.06
N ILE A 85 2.52 -2.66 3.39
CA ILE A 85 2.39 -4.06 3.80
C ILE A 85 2.70 -4.95 2.62
N ILE A 86 3.56 -5.94 2.84
CA ILE A 86 3.83 -6.98 1.84
C ILE A 86 3.27 -8.29 2.40
N LEU A 87 2.30 -8.87 1.70
CA LEU A 87 1.72 -10.16 2.06
C LEU A 87 2.38 -11.26 1.25
N CYS A 88 2.97 -12.20 1.96
CA CYS A 88 3.59 -13.38 1.34
C CYS A 88 2.67 -14.59 1.39
#